data_ae7b57b1108a91f584aad48af6a378cb
#
_entry.id   ae7b57b1108a91f584aad48af6a378cb
#
_cell.length_a   1.000
_cell.length_b   1.000
_cell.length_c   1.000
_cell.angle_alpha   90.00
_cell.angle_beta   90.00
_cell.angle_gamma   90.00
#
_symmetry.space_group_name_H-M   'P 1'
#
loop_
_entity.id
_entity.type
_entity.pdbx_description
1 polymer ?
#
loop_
_entity_poly.entity_id
_entity_poly.type
_entity_poly.pdbx_seq_one_letter_code
_entity_poly.pdbx_strand_id
1 'polypeptide(L)'
;MTILATSRRNAVCQARWESKAVEGVKTVRDTALPSMRQNKQAESTDRQTVRPLVQVSRGAQNAQTQADKTPWLSEAEEAKLDTMRDAQSEIRGVLDTVLRQFSAPIRYAFAYGSGVYKQSGYGASKPMVDLIFGVSHPDHWHALNIAQHRNHYSFMGTLGANAVSFVQDRMGAGVYYNPFIEINGVVVKYGVVSMSTLSSDLLNWDSLYLAGRMHKPTLTLRRDPLMRISKQVNLTHAVRAALLMLPKTFTTEELFVCIASLSFTGDIRMRIGGENPRKVQNIVEAQLPLFKSRYTSIIEGLPNLEYIGQNLLQQNMAPTERASMLRKMPNNFYDRLLKQGRKAGIRLPPGFGAERVNTERLVEVDNIGQIATKAVESIVAWPALTQSLKGVLSSGLTKSVSYMRAKNNKYRNN
;
A
#
# COMPACT_ATOMS: atom_id res chain seq x y z
N MET A 1 6.55 -38.69 1.33
CA MET A 1 5.43 -38.75 2.31
C MET A 1 5.24 -37.48 3.14
N THR A 2 5.76 -36.32 2.74
CA THR A 2 5.76 -35.08 3.56
C THR A 2 4.84 -33.98 3.02
N ILE A 3 4.15 -34.18 1.90
CA ILE A 3 3.28 -33.18 1.24
C ILE A 3 1.80 -33.28 1.68
N LEU A 4 1.38 -34.41 2.24
CA LEU A 4 -0.02 -34.63 2.66
C LEU A 4 -0.35 -34.12 4.08
N ALA A 5 0.64 -33.79 4.90
CA ALA A 5 0.41 -33.33 6.26
C ALA A 5 0.06 -31.84 6.38
N THR A 6 0.45 -31.01 5.41
CA THR A 6 0.19 -29.55 5.41
C THR A 6 -1.22 -29.20 4.95
N SER A 7 -1.83 -30.04 4.10
CA SER A 7 -3.20 -29.83 3.58
C SER A 7 -4.27 -30.04 4.65
N ARG A 8 -4.07 -30.99 5.58
CA ARG A 8 -5.04 -31.28 6.67
C ARG A 8 -5.07 -30.22 7.78
N ARG A 9 -3.98 -29.52 8.04
CA ARG A 9 -3.95 -28.45 9.07
C ARG A 9 -4.70 -27.19 8.64
N ASN A 10 -4.71 -26.85 7.36
CA ASN A 10 -5.45 -25.68 6.84
C ASN A 10 -6.97 -25.93 6.83
N ALA A 11 -7.43 -27.17 6.58
CA ALA A 11 -8.85 -27.51 6.60
C ALA A 11 -9.45 -27.47 8.02
N VAL A 12 -8.69 -27.84 9.04
CA VAL A 12 -9.14 -27.80 10.45
C VAL A 12 -9.22 -26.38 10.99
N CYS A 13 -8.35 -25.46 10.54
CA CYS A 13 -8.44 -24.05 10.91
C CYS A 13 -9.66 -23.36 10.27
N GLN A 14 -9.99 -23.69 9.03
CA GLN A 14 -11.11 -23.09 8.31
C GLN A 14 -12.47 -23.55 8.88
N ALA A 15 -12.62 -24.83 9.21
CA ALA A 15 -13.82 -25.38 9.87
C ALA A 15 -14.08 -24.80 11.26
N ARG A 16 -13.03 -24.41 11.99
CA ARG A 16 -13.15 -23.81 13.34
C ARG A 16 -13.56 -22.34 13.31
N TRP A 17 -13.35 -21.65 12.17
CA TRP A 17 -13.80 -20.28 11.97
C TRP A 17 -15.29 -20.22 11.59
N GLU A 18 -15.74 -21.14 10.75
CA GLU A 18 -17.14 -21.21 10.32
C GLU A 18 -18.08 -21.61 11.46
N SER A 19 -17.66 -22.47 12.40
CA SER A 19 -18.49 -22.84 13.57
C SER A 19 -18.66 -21.69 14.58
N LYS A 20 -17.67 -20.81 14.74
CA LYS A 20 -17.78 -19.63 15.63
C LYS A 20 -18.59 -18.49 15.02
N ALA A 21 -18.65 -18.40 13.70
CA ALA A 21 -19.48 -17.40 13.00
C ALA A 21 -20.98 -17.73 13.09
N VAL A 22 -21.35 -19.03 13.20
CA VAL A 22 -22.74 -19.48 13.30
C VAL A 22 -23.28 -19.36 14.74
N GLU A 23 -22.45 -19.50 15.78
CA GLU A 23 -22.89 -19.29 17.17
C GLU A 23 -23.13 -17.82 17.53
N GLY A 24 -22.43 -16.87 16.89
CA GLY A 24 -22.62 -15.43 17.13
C GLY A 24 -23.93 -14.86 16.57
N VAL A 25 -24.61 -15.57 15.66
CA VAL A 25 -25.84 -15.09 15.00
C VAL A 25 -27.11 -15.56 15.68
N LYS A 26 -27.04 -16.56 16.59
CA LYS A 26 -28.22 -17.11 17.28
C LYS A 26 -28.69 -16.36 18.53
N THR A 27 -27.93 -15.40 19.04
CA THR A 27 -28.22 -14.71 20.31
C THR A 27 -28.88 -13.32 20.18
N VAL A 28 -29.33 -12.91 19.00
CA VAL A 28 -29.93 -11.56 18.79
C VAL A 28 -31.40 -11.62 18.35
N ARG A 29 -32.10 -12.73 18.52
CA ARG A 29 -33.49 -12.87 18.01
C ARG A 29 -34.63 -12.88 19.06
N ASP A 30 -34.37 -12.67 20.33
CA ASP A 30 -35.44 -12.65 21.34
C ASP A 30 -35.33 -11.44 22.30
N THR A 31 -35.66 -10.24 21.77
CA THR A 31 -36.16 -9.15 22.61
C THR A 31 -37.25 -8.40 21.87
N ALA A 32 -38.50 -8.66 22.30
CA ALA A 32 -39.70 -8.03 21.78
C ALA A 32 -39.75 -6.53 22.14
N LEU A 33 -40.11 -5.71 21.17
CA LEU A 33 -40.40 -4.28 21.35
C LEU A 33 -41.84 -4.11 21.89
N PRO A 34 -42.08 -3.23 22.87
CA PRO A 34 -43.43 -2.88 23.29
C PRO A 34 -44.06 -1.86 22.34
N SER A 35 -45.34 -2.11 22.04
CA SER A 35 -46.21 -1.28 21.23
C SER A 35 -46.45 0.10 21.85
N MET A 36 -46.25 1.19 21.12
CA MET A 36 -46.75 2.53 21.46
C MET A 36 -48.06 2.83 20.70
N ARG A 37 -49.08 3.10 21.49
CA ARG A 37 -50.42 3.55 21.10
C ARG A 37 -50.36 4.94 20.45
N GLN A 38 -51.20 5.08 19.43
CA GLN A 38 -51.56 6.36 18.83
C GLN A 38 -52.32 7.27 19.80
N ASN A 39 -51.97 8.54 19.80
CA ASN A 39 -52.87 9.59 20.28
C ASN A 39 -52.94 10.71 19.22
N LYS A 40 -54.15 10.89 18.68
CA LYS A 40 -54.56 12.01 17.84
C LYS A 40 -55.12 13.14 18.74
N GLN A 41 -54.69 14.36 18.50
CA GLN A 41 -55.44 15.62 18.65
C GLN A 41 -54.55 16.75 18.14
N ALA A 42 -54.83 17.39 17.07
CA ALA A 42 -55.71 18.51 16.70
C ALA A 42 -55.07 19.89 16.92
N GLU A 43 -54.89 20.58 15.77
CA GLU A 43 -55.03 22.03 15.50
C GLU A 43 -54.22 23.08 16.28
N SER A 44 -53.39 23.83 15.57
CA SER A 44 -53.75 25.18 15.09
C SER A 44 -52.59 25.83 14.30
N THR A 45 -53.01 26.51 13.26
CA THR A 45 -52.33 27.48 12.39
C THR A 45 -51.44 28.49 13.09
N ASP A 46 -50.17 28.61 12.60
CA ASP A 46 -49.59 29.97 12.44
C ASP A 46 -48.55 29.97 11.31
N ARG A 47 -48.79 30.80 10.29
CA ARG A 47 -47.89 31.06 9.17
C ARG A 47 -46.89 32.12 9.60
N GLN A 48 -45.67 31.75 9.87
CA GLN A 48 -44.56 32.69 9.89
C GLN A 48 -43.59 32.42 8.77
N THR A 49 -43.46 33.41 7.92
CA THR A 49 -42.53 33.56 6.79
C THR A 49 -41.08 33.32 7.22
N VAL A 50 -40.50 32.24 6.66
CA VAL A 50 -39.05 31.97 6.82
C VAL A 50 -38.29 32.76 5.76
N ARG A 51 -37.56 33.78 6.19
CA ARG A 51 -36.54 34.47 5.39
C ARG A 51 -35.33 33.54 5.24
N PRO A 52 -34.64 33.47 4.09
CA PRO A 52 -33.40 32.73 3.95
C PRO A 52 -32.24 33.58 4.48
N LEU A 53 -31.70 33.22 5.63
CA LEU A 53 -30.43 33.73 6.14
C LEU A 53 -29.36 32.64 5.90
N VAL A 54 -28.71 32.69 4.74
CA VAL A 54 -27.41 32.07 4.57
C VAL A 54 -26.42 33.17 4.21
N GLN A 55 -25.96 33.87 5.24
CA GLN A 55 -24.65 34.52 5.19
C GLN A 55 -23.62 33.50 5.65
N VAL A 56 -22.99 32.79 4.70
CA VAL A 56 -21.77 32.03 4.97
C VAL A 56 -20.67 33.06 5.28
N SER A 57 -20.34 33.17 6.54
CA SER A 57 -19.33 34.08 7.01
C SER A 57 -17.96 33.72 6.40
N ARG A 58 -17.28 34.71 5.79
CA ARG A 58 -15.90 34.59 5.27
C ARG A 58 -14.89 34.09 6.34
N GLY A 59 -15.26 34.05 7.62
CA GLY A 59 -14.45 33.49 8.70
C GLY A 59 -14.31 31.96 8.67
N ALA A 60 -15.28 31.21 8.10
CA ALA A 60 -15.21 29.75 8.03
C ALA A 60 -14.27 29.25 6.90
N GLN A 61 -14.07 30.04 5.86
CA GLN A 61 -13.12 29.72 4.80
C GLN A 61 -11.66 29.91 5.24
N ASN A 62 -11.40 30.92 6.10
CA ASN A 62 -10.05 31.14 6.64
C ASN A 62 -9.66 30.13 7.74
N ALA A 63 -10.61 29.57 8.47
CA ALA A 63 -10.36 28.53 9.46
C ALA A 63 -10.05 27.17 8.80
N GLN A 64 -10.69 26.84 7.67
CA GLN A 64 -10.40 25.65 6.89
C GLN A 64 -9.04 25.70 6.19
N THR A 65 -8.59 26.88 5.74
CA THR A 65 -7.27 27.09 5.13
C THR A 65 -6.13 27.03 6.16
N GLN A 66 -6.38 27.30 7.45
CA GLN A 66 -5.37 27.16 8.51
C GLN A 66 -5.22 25.71 9.02
N ALA A 67 -6.27 24.89 8.91
CA ALA A 67 -6.24 23.48 9.33
C ALA A 67 -5.46 22.56 8.35
N ASP A 68 -5.14 23.05 7.15
CA ASP A 68 -4.42 22.28 6.11
C ASP A 68 -2.90 22.56 6.08
N LYS A 69 -2.40 23.47 6.92
CA LYS A 69 -0.95 23.71 7.01
C LYS A 69 -0.29 22.57 7.78
N THR A 70 0.59 21.84 7.12
CA THR A 70 1.43 20.81 7.75
C THR A 70 2.55 21.54 8.53
N PRO A 71 2.57 21.51 9.88
CA PRO A 71 3.43 22.38 10.68
C PRO A 71 4.94 22.19 10.44
N TRP A 72 5.32 21.15 9.71
CA TRP A 72 6.70 20.72 9.46
C TRP A 72 7.18 20.96 8.02
N LEU A 73 6.37 21.68 7.22
CA LEU A 73 6.76 22.15 5.89
C LEU A 73 7.29 23.57 5.98
N SER A 74 8.41 23.85 5.32
CA SER A 74 8.83 25.21 5.04
C SER A 74 7.92 25.85 3.99
N GLU A 75 7.88 27.19 3.92
CA GLU A 75 7.10 27.90 2.89
C GLU A 75 7.45 27.43 1.47
N ALA A 76 8.73 27.18 1.17
CA ALA A 76 9.18 26.66 -0.11
C ALA A 76 8.67 25.22 -0.36
N GLU A 77 8.58 24.38 0.67
CA GLU A 77 8.03 23.03 0.57
C GLU A 77 6.51 23.06 0.42
N GLU A 78 5.81 23.99 1.04
CA GLU A 78 4.37 24.20 0.87
C GLU A 78 4.05 24.62 -0.58
N ALA A 79 4.74 25.61 -1.12
CA ALA A 79 4.59 26.03 -2.51
C ALA A 79 4.89 24.90 -3.50
N LYS A 80 5.92 24.08 -3.22
CA LYS A 80 6.23 22.89 -4.01
C LYS A 80 5.14 21.83 -3.89
N LEU A 81 4.55 21.63 -2.70
CA LEU A 81 3.46 20.69 -2.48
C LEU A 81 2.21 21.10 -3.26
N ASP A 82 1.85 22.36 -3.29
CA ASP A 82 0.70 22.89 -4.01
C ASP A 82 0.89 22.71 -5.53
N THR A 83 2.06 23.06 -6.05
CA THR A 83 2.40 22.80 -7.47
C THR A 83 2.27 21.29 -7.80
N MET A 84 2.68 20.41 -6.89
CA MET A 84 2.55 18.95 -7.08
C MET A 84 1.09 18.50 -7.03
N ARG A 85 0.24 19.10 -6.19
CA ARG A 85 -1.20 18.81 -6.10
C ARG A 85 -1.93 19.22 -7.36
N ASP A 86 -1.60 20.40 -7.93
CA ASP A 86 -2.17 20.87 -9.19
C ASP A 86 -1.82 19.93 -10.35
N ALA A 87 -0.55 19.55 -10.48
CA ALA A 87 -0.11 18.57 -11.48
C ALA A 87 -0.79 17.20 -11.28
N GLN A 88 -1.06 16.79 -10.04
CA GLN A 88 -1.81 15.56 -9.74
C GLN A 88 -3.29 15.69 -10.13
N SER A 89 -3.90 16.86 -9.98
CA SER A 89 -5.28 17.11 -10.39
C SER A 89 -5.44 17.02 -11.90
N GLU A 90 -4.51 17.61 -12.64
CA GLU A 90 -4.47 17.54 -14.12
C GLU A 90 -4.33 16.09 -14.60
N ILE A 91 -3.32 15.38 -14.09
CA ILE A 91 -3.07 13.98 -14.48
C ILE A 91 -4.22 13.05 -14.07
N ARG A 92 -4.91 13.35 -12.96
CA ARG A 92 -6.11 12.63 -12.54
C ARG A 92 -7.21 12.72 -13.58
N GLY A 93 -7.49 13.92 -14.12
CA GLY A 93 -8.48 14.10 -15.18
C GLY A 93 -8.20 13.23 -16.39
N VAL A 94 -6.94 13.17 -16.83
CA VAL A 94 -6.49 12.30 -17.92
C VAL A 94 -6.68 10.83 -17.59
N LEU A 95 -6.27 10.38 -16.39
CA LEU A 95 -6.35 8.98 -15.99
C LEU A 95 -7.80 8.53 -15.73
N ASP A 96 -8.69 9.42 -15.33
CA ASP A 96 -10.12 9.13 -15.21
C ASP A 96 -10.73 8.81 -16.59
N THR A 97 -10.27 9.45 -17.68
CA THR A 97 -10.70 9.08 -19.04
C THR A 97 -10.20 7.69 -19.44
N VAL A 98 -8.99 7.32 -19.01
CA VAL A 98 -8.43 5.96 -19.20
C VAL A 98 -9.27 4.93 -18.47
N LEU A 99 -9.65 5.18 -17.22
CA LEU A 99 -10.47 4.24 -16.42
C LEU A 99 -11.86 4.02 -17.01
N ARG A 100 -12.46 5.00 -17.67
CA ARG A 100 -13.76 4.89 -18.32
C ARG A 100 -13.77 3.97 -19.54
N GLN A 101 -12.61 3.61 -20.08
CA GLN A 101 -12.51 2.67 -21.21
C GLN A 101 -12.74 1.22 -20.78
N PHE A 102 -12.70 0.91 -19.48
CA PHE A 102 -12.89 -0.43 -18.99
C PHE A 102 -14.35 -0.65 -18.56
N SER A 103 -15.07 -1.55 -19.25
CA SER A 103 -16.42 -1.97 -18.86
C SER A 103 -16.41 -2.88 -17.64
N ALA A 104 -15.32 -3.65 -17.45
CA ALA A 104 -15.15 -4.50 -16.30
C ALA A 104 -15.05 -3.69 -14.99
N PRO A 105 -15.77 -4.07 -13.90
CA PRO A 105 -15.87 -3.26 -12.69
C PRO A 105 -14.56 -3.17 -11.93
N ILE A 106 -14.11 -1.95 -11.66
CA ILE A 106 -12.92 -1.64 -10.86
C ILE A 106 -13.39 -1.05 -9.53
N ARG A 107 -13.12 -1.71 -8.41
CA ARG A 107 -13.51 -1.22 -7.07
C ARG A 107 -12.55 -0.19 -6.52
N TYR A 108 -11.25 -0.43 -6.69
CA TYR A 108 -10.19 0.46 -6.25
C TYR A 108 -9.18 0.68 -7.37
N ALA A 109 -8.69 1.90 -7.53
CA ALA A 109 -7.64 2.17 -8.51
C ALA A 109 -6.66 3.22 -7.99
N PHE A 110 -5.38 3.01 -8.25
CA PHE A 110 -4.36 4.01 -8.00
C PHE A 110 -3.27 3.98 -9.07
N ALA A 111 -2.68 5.16 -9.29
CA ALA A 111 -1.52 5.36 -10.13
C ALA A 111 -0.27 5.62 -9.29
N TYR A 112 0.91 5.25 -9.79
CA TYR A 112 2.17 5.40 -9.08
C TYR A 112 3.36 5.53 -10.05
N GLY A 113 4.53 5.80 -9.49
CA GLY A 113 5.78 5.83 -10.25
C GLY A 113 6.02 7.12 -11.03
N SER A 114 7.02 7.10 -11.90
CA SER A 114 7.51 8.31 -12.61
C SER A 114 6.55 8.86 -13.66
N GLY A 115 5.55 8.09 -14.07
CA GLY A 115 4.48 8.57 -14.96
C GLY A 115 3.49 9.49 -14.26
N VAL A 116 3.45 9.47 -12.91
CA VAL A 116 2.57 10.32 -12.09
C VAL A 116 3.36 11.38 -11.34
N TYR A 117 4.53 10.99 -10.82
CA TYR A 117 5.40 11.86 -10.03
C TYR A 117 6.70 12.07 -10.77
N LYS A 118 6.95 13.28 -11.24
CA LYS A 118 8.20 13.63 -11.91
C LYS A 118 9.38 13.30 -10.98
N GLN A 119 10.39 12.67 -11.52
CA GLN A 119 11.67 12.41 -10.86
C GLN A 119 12.75 13.19 -11.58
N SER A 120 13.78 13.61 -10.89
CA SER A 120 14.95 14.26 -11.47
C SER A 120 15.62 13.31 -12.48
N GLY A 121 16.08 13.86 -13.63
CA GLY A 121 16.77 13.05 -14.64
C GLY A 121 15.90 12.44 -15.74
N TYR A 122 14.61 12.79 -15.84
CA TYR A 122 13.77 12.39 -16.98
C TYR A 122 13.78 13.47 -18.07
N GLY A 123 14.27 13.13 -19.27
CA GLY A 123 14.19 14.00 -20.44
C GLY A 123 12.74 14.22 -20.94
N ALA A 124 12.56 14.86 -22.08
CA ALA A 124 11.26 15.28 -22.64
C ALA A 124 10.26 14.15 -22.96
N SER A 125 10.65 12.87 -22.88
CA SER A 125 9.75 11.74 -23.14
C SER A 125 8.73 11.55 -22.01
N LYS A 126 7.42 11.49 -22.35
CA LYS A 126 6.36 11.15 -21.40
C LYS A 126 6.55 9.70 -20.92
N PRO A 127 6.81 9.45 -19.64
CA PRO A 127 6.97 8.08 -19.14
C PRO A 127 5.64 7.35 -19.12
N MET A 128 5.68 6.02 -19.30
CA MET A 128 4.52 5.14 -19.15
C MET A 128 3.95 5.25 -17.74
N VAL A 129 2.63 5.33 -17.61
CA VAL A 129 1.93 5.43 -16.33
C VAL A 129 1.63 4.04 -15.79
N ASP A 130 2.07 3.78 -14.56
CA ASP A 130 1.77 2.54 -13.85
C ASP A 130 0.46 2.66 -13.07
N LEU A 131 -0.49 1.73 -13.29
CA LEU A 131 -1.80 1.66 -12.67
C LEU A 131 -1.99 0.32 -11.93
N ILE A 132 -2.73 0.33 -10.83
CA ILE A 132 -3.23 -0.88 -10.18
C ILE A 132 -4.74 -0.80 -10.07
N PHE A 133 -5.42 -1.88 -10.47
CA PHE A 133 -6.86 -2.07 -10.38
C PHE A 133 -7.17 -3.16 -9.36
N GLY A 134 -7.83 -2.79 -8.27
CA GLY A 134 -8.39 -3.70 -7.29
C GLY A 134 -9.80 -4.11 -7.73
N VAL A 135 -10.00 -5.41 -7.93
CA VAL A 135 -11.25 -5.99 -8.44
C VAL A 135 -11.80 -7.04 -7.48
N SER A 136 -13.12 -7.26 -7.47
CA SER A 136 -13.73 -8.25 -6.58
C SER A 136 -13.42 -9.68 -7.03
N HIS A 137 -13.56 -9.96 -8.34
CA HIS A 137 -13.43 -11.28 -8.94
C HIS A 137 -12.52 -11.19 -10.18
N PRO A 138 -11.22 -11.51 -10.05
CA PRO A 138 -10.26 -11.40 -11.16
C PRO A 138 -10.63 -12.21 -12.39
N ASP A 139 -11.13 -13.44 -12.23
CA ASP A 139 -11.55 -14.32 -13.31
C ASP A 139 -12.66 -13.70 -14.17
N HIS A 140 -13.72 -13.20 -13.52
CA HIS A 140 -14.81 -12.50 -14.18
C HIS A 140 -14.33 -11.19 -14.83
N TRP A 141 -13.49 -10.44 -14.10
CA TRP A 141 -12.92 -9.19 -14.62
C TRP A 141 -12.09 -9.43 -15.88
N HIS A 142 -11.23 -10.46 -15.86
CA HIS A 142 -10.42 -10.82 -17.03
C HIS A 142 -11.27 -11.32 -18.19
N ALA A 143 -12.36 -12.05 -17.92
CA ALA A 143 -13.29 -12.50 -18.98
C ALA A 143 -13.90 -11.31 -19.73
N LEU A 144 -14.43 -10.33 -19.00
CA LEU A 144 -14.96 -9.12 -19.59
C LEU A 144 -13.90 -8.29 -20.33
N ASN A 145 -12.73 -8.15 -19.72
CA ASN A 145 -11.66 -7.34 -20.31
C ASN A 145 -11.01 -8.01 -21.53
N ILE A 146 -10.93 -9.33 -21.58
CA ILE A 146 -10.47 -10.08 -22.78
C ILE A 146 -11.49 -9.93 -23.92
N ALA A 147 -12.79 -9.99 -23.61
CA ALA A 147 -13.84 -9.79 -24.61
C ALA A 147 -13.81 -8.37 -25.20
N GLN A 148 -13.55 -7.35 -24.36
CA GLN A 148 -13.50 -5.94 -24.77
C GLN A 148 -12.16 -5.56 -25.41
N HIS A 149 -11.04 -6.02 -24.84
CA HIS A 149 -9.69 -5.59 -25.14
C HIS A 149 -8.72 -6.78 -25.27
N ARG A 150 -8.98 -7.68 -26.22
CA ARG A 150 -8.11 -8.86 -26.44
C ARG A 150 -6.66 -8.50 -26.70
N ASN A 151 -6.41 -7.38 -27.38
CA ASN A 151 -5.10 -6.85 -27.72
C ASN A 151 -4.26 -6.36 -26.51
N HIS A 152 -4.89 -6.16 -25.34
CA HIS A 152 -4.16 -5.86 -24.10
C HIS A 152 -3.38 -7.08 -23.58
N TYR A 153 -3.82 -8.28 -23.90
CA TYR A 153 -3.22 -9.53 -23.42
C TYR A 153 -2.25 -10.13 -24.43
N SER A 154 -1.18 -10.74 -23.93
CA SER A 154 -0.31 -11.61 -24.72
C SER A 154 -1.05 -12.88 -25.19
N PHE A 155 -0.31 -13.91 -25.61
CA PHE A 155 -0.86 -15.23 -25.90
C PHE A 155 -1.69 -15.81 -24.73
N MET A 156 -1.40 -15.42 -23.49
CA MET A 156 -2.17 -15.85 -22.31
C MET A 156 -3.67 -15.57 -22.43
N GLY A 157 -4.06 -14.48 -23.09
CA GLY A 157 -5.48 -14.20 -23.35
C GLY A 157 -6.15 -15.17 -24.32
N THR A 158 -5.43 -15.93 -25.15
CA THR A 158 -6.01 -17.01 -25.99
C THR A 158 -6.35 -18.24 -25.16
N LEU A 159 -5.67 -18.43 -24.01
CA LEU A 159 -5.96 -19.51 -23.07
C LEU A 159 -7.18 -19.20 -22.16
N GLY A 160 -7.73 -17.97 -22.28
CA GLY A 160 -8.93 -17.55 -21.55
C GLY A 160 -8.66 -16.96 -20.16
N ALA A 161 -9.73 -16.44 -19.56
CA ALA A 161 -9.68 -15.73 -18.29
C ALA A 161 -9.21 -16.62 -17.12
N ASN A 162 -9.62 -17.88 -17.09
CA ASN A 162 -9.21 -18.82 -16.03
C ASN A 162 -7.70 -19.04 -16.00
N ALA A 163 -7.05 -19.16 -17.18
CA ALA A 163 -5.60 -19.30 -17.26
C ALA A 163 -4.89 -18.03 -16.79
N VAL A 164 -5.40 -16.86 -17.17
CA VAL A 164 -4.87 -15.56 -16.73
C VAL A 164 -4.99 -15.43 -15.21
N SER A 165 -6.15 -15.71 -14.63
CA SER A 165 -6.39 -15.64 -13.17
C SER A 165 -5.57 -16.68 -12.40
N PHE A 166 -5.42 -17.88 -12.92
CA PHE A 166 -4.56 -18.89 -12.32
C PHE A 166 -3.10 -18.41 -12.22
N VAL A 167 -2.57 -17.85 -13.31
CA VAL A 167 -1.21 -17.26 -13.31
C VAL A 167 -1.14 -16.04 -12.38
N GLN A 168 -2.20 -15.22 -12.33
CA GLN A 168 -2.27 -14.10 -11.40
C GLN A 168 -2.12 -14.55 -9.95
N ASP A 169 -2.90 -15.52 -9.53
CA ASP A 169 -3.06 -15.88 -8.12
C ASP A 169 -1.98 -16.85 -7.62
N ARG A 170 -1.46 -17.70 -8.51
CA ARG A 170 -0.47 -18.73 -8.15
C ARG A 170 0.98 -18.30 -8.31
N MET A 171 1.25 -17.22 -9.05
CA MET A 171 2.61 -16.75 -9.30
C MET A 171 2.81 -15.33 -8.79
N GLY A 172 3.97 -15.07 -8.21
CA GLY A 172 4.37 -13.72 -7.77
C GLY A 172 3.51 -13.18 -6.64
N ALA A 173 3.16 -11.91 -6.75
CA ALA A 173 2.46 -11.14 -5.73
C ALA A 173 0.93 -11.02 -5.99
N GLY A 174 0.34 -11.96 -6.71
CA GLY A 174 -1.11 -11.92 -7.01
C GLY A 174 -1.55 -10.81 -7.97
N VAL A 175 -0.62 -10.21 -8.74
CA VAL A 175 -0.91 -9.13 -9.69
C VAL A 175 -0.62 -9.58 -11.11
N TYR A 176 -1.59 -9.44 -12.02
CA TYR A 176 -1.38 -9.65 -13.46
C TYR A 176 -1.22 -8.31 -14.17
N TYR A 177 -0.14 -8.12 -14.94
CA TYR A 177 0.15 -6.88 -15.62
C TYR A 177 -0.07 -6.97 -17.14
N ASN A 178 -0.70 -5.92 -17.68
CA ASN A 178 -0.76 -5.62 -19.11
C ASN A 178 0.06 -4.35 -19.39
N PRO A 179 1.30 -4.49 -19.89
CA PRO A 179 2.17 -3.35 -20.17
C PRO A 179 1.98 -2.82 -21.59
N PHE A 180 2.43 -1.57 -21.84
CA PHE A 180 2.43 -0.91 -23.14
C PHE A 180 1.06 -0.86 -23.82
N ILE A 181 0.05 -0.51 -23.04
CA ILE A 181 -1.29 -0.30 -23.55
C ILE A 181 -1.49 1.17 -23.80
N GLU A 182 -1.80 1.53 -25.03
CA GLU A 182 -2.15 2.90 -25.40
C GLU A 182 -3.66 3.09 -25.30
N ILE A 183 -4.06 4.07 -24.50
CA ILE A 183 -5.47 4.44 -24.29
C ILE A 183 -5.56 5.96 -24.35
N ASN A 184 -6.32 6.49 -25.31
CA ASN A 184 -6.52 7.93 -25.50
C ASN A 184 -5.18 8.73 -25.57
N GLY A 185 -4.17 8.17 -26.25
CA GLY A 185 -2.84 8.79 -26.38
C GLY A 185 -1.96 8.69 -25.12
N VAL A 186 -2.40 7.95 -24.10
CA VAL A 186 -1.62 7.69 -22.89
C VAL A 186 -1.12 6.25 -22.89
N VAL A 187 0.18 6.07 -22.79
CA VAL A 187 0.77 4.74 -22.63
C VAL A 187 0.72 4.33 -21.17
N VAL A 188 0.00 3.27 -20.88
CA VAL A 188 -0.19 2.75 -19.52
C VAL A 188 0.32 1.32 -19.38
N LYS A 189 0.67 0.97 -18.14
CA LYS A 189 0.83 -0.40 -17.68
C LYS A 189 -0.11 -0.59 -16.50
N TYR A 190 -1.14 -1.40 -16.68
CA TYR A 190 -2.06 -1.66 -15.59
C TYR A 190 -1.92 -3.07 -15.03
N GLY A 191 -1.94 -3.18 -13.71
CA GLY A 191 -1.95 -4.44 -12.97
C GLY A 191 -3.31 -4.69 -12.35
N VAL A 192 -3.80 -5.92 -12.44
CA VAL A 192 -5.07 -6.38 -11.86
C VAL A 192 -4.76 -7.24 -10.65
N VAL A 193 -5.45 -6.98 -9.54
CA VAL A 193 -5.31 -7.72 -8.28
C VAL A 193 -6.67 -7.88 -7.62
N SER A 194 -6.90 -9.00 -6.91
CA SER A 194 -8.10 -9.13 -6.09
C SER A 194 -8.08 -8.16 -4.91
N MET A 195 -9.24 -7.64 -4.50
CA MET A 195 -9.35 -6.79 -3.31
C MET A 195 -8.86 -7.51 -2.04
N SER A 196 -9.08 -8.81 -1.94
CA SER A 196 -8.60 -9.63 -0.83
C SER A 196 -7.08 -9.73 -0.79
N THR A 197 -6.43 -10.03 -1.91
CA THR A 197 -4.96 -10.09 -2.01
C THR A 197 -4.33 -8.73 -1.71
N LEU A 198 -4.91 -7.64 -2.25
CA LEU A 198 -4.43 -6.29 -1.99
C LEU A 198 -4.54 -5.93 -0.50
N SER A 199 -5.70 -6.20 0.12
CA SER A 199 -5.91 -5.95 1.54
C SER A 199 -4.95 -6.77 2.42
N SER A 200 -4.78 -8.05 2.10
CA SER A 200 -3.88 -8.95 2.82
C SER A 200 -2.43 -8.48 2.74
N ASP A 201 -1.94 -8.10 1.55
CA ASP A 201 -0.58 -7.57 1.43
C ASP A 201 -0.38 -6.27 2.23
N LEU A 202 -1.40 -5.37 2.28
CA LEU A 202 -1.33 -4.13 3.06
C LEU A 202 -1.33 -4.38 4.58
N LEU A 203 -2.10 -5.35 5.07
CA LEU A 203 -2.26 -5.60 6.51
C LEU A 203 -1.22 -6.55 7.07
N ASN A 204 -0.85 -7.59 6.30
CA ASN A 204 -0.01 -8.69 6.77
C ASN A 204 1.42 -8.67 6.18
N TRP A 205 1.66 -7.85 5.15
CA TRP A 205 2.92 -7.84 4.40
C TRP A 205 3.28 -9.20 3.82
N ASP A 206 2.31 -9.82 3.14
CA ASP A 206 2.49 -11.16 2.55
C ASP A 206 3.65 -11.19 1.54
N SER A 207 3.79 -10.13 0.76
CA SER A 207 4.83 -9.97 -0.25
C SER A 207 5.57 -8.63 -0.21
N LEU A 208 5.03 -7.63 0.48
CA LEU A 208 5.47 -6.22 0.42
C LEU A 208 5.49 -5.64 -1.01
N TYR A 209 4.87 -6.33 -1.97
CA TYR A 209 4.91 -5.91 -3.36
C TYR A 209 3.99 -4.72 -3.63
N LEU A 210 2.72 -4.79 -3.24
CA LEU A 210 1.77 -3.68 -3.34
C LEU A 210 1.84 -2.77 -2.10
N ALA A 211 1.99 -3.36 -0.91
CA ALA A 211 2.20 -2.63 0.32
C ALA A 211 3.37 -1.65 0.20
N GLY A 212 4.52 -2.13 -0.27
CA GLY A 212 5.70 -1.31 -0.45
C GLY A 212 5.61 -0.26 -1.56
N ARG A 213 4.74 -0.46 -2.57
CA ARG A 213 4.42 0.62 -3.53
C ARG A 213 3.65 1.74 -2.86
N MET A 214 2.73 1.38 -1.97
CA MET A 214 1.88 2.34 -1.26
C MET A 214 2.59 3.04 -0.10
N HIS A 215 3.78 2.62 0.30
CA HIS A 215 4.67 3.39 1.19
C HIS A 215 5.11 4.72 0.56
N LYS A 216 5.22 4.77 -0.75
CA LYS A 216 5.57 5.97 -1.54
C LYS A 216 4.31 6.73 -1.95
N PRO A 217 4.41 8.00 -2.35
CA PRO A 217 3.28 8.74 -2.90
C PRO A 217 2.57 7.99 -4.02
N THR A 218 1.25 7.91 -3.92
CA THR A 218 0.35 7.26 -4.90
C THR A 218 -0.86 8.15 -5.12
N LEU A 219 -1.32 8.25 -6.36
CA LEU A 219 -2.53 8.98 -6.75
C LEU A 219 -3.72 8.00 -6.77
N THR A 220 -4.62 8.10 -5.80
CA THR A 220 -5.83 7.27 -5.77
C THR A 220 -6.86 7.80 -6.76
N LEU A 221 -7.27 7.01 -7.73
CA LEU A 221 -8.24 7.34 -8.77
C LEU A 221 -9.65 6.90 -8.39
N ARG A 222 -9.83 5.65 -7.94
CA ARG A 222 -11.09 5.16 -7.35
C ARG A 222 -10.88 4.80 -5.89
N ARG A 223 -11.81 5.23 -5.03
CA ARG A 223 -11.73 5.06 -3.58
C ARG A 223 -12.56 3.86 -3.13
N ASP A 224 -12.05 3.13 -2.14
CA ASP A 224 -12.74 2.08 -1.41
C ASP A 224 -12.47 2.28 0.09
N PRO A 225 -13.50 2.26 0.97
CA PRO A 225 -13.33 2.52 2.41
C PRO A 225 -12.38 1.55 3.09
N LEU A 226 -12.45 0.25 2.75
CA LEU A 226 -11.55 -0.77 3.31
C LEU A 226 -10.10 -0.48 2.93
N MET A 227 -9.84 -0.12 1.67
CA MET A 227 -8.50 0.21 1.20
C MET A 227 -7.96 1.47 1.86
N ARG A 228 -8.81 2.44 2.23
CA ARG A 228 -8.38 3.61 2.98
C ARG A 228 -7.81 3.23 4.35
N ILE A 229 -8.52 2.36 5.08
CA ILE A 229 -8.10 1.86 6.40
C ILE A 229 -6.83 1.00 6.26
N SER A 230 -6.85 0.02 5.36
CA SER A 230 -5.70 -0.89 5.14
C SER A 230 -4.44 -0.12 4.75
N LYS A 231 -4.58 0.94 3.92
CA LYS A 231 -3.47 1.84 3.58
C LYS A 231 -2.92 2.57 4.79
N GLN A 232 -3.78 3.13 5.66
CA GLN A 232 -3.35 3.84 6.86
C GLN A 232 -2.57 2.90 7.81
N VAL A 233 -3.08 1.68 8.01
CA VAL A 233 -2.40 0.64 8.79
C VAL A 233 -1.04 0.29 8.18
N ASN A 234 -0.98 0.08 6.87
CA ASN A 234 0.27 -0.20 6.14
C ASN A 234 1.32 0.91 6.31
N LEU A 235 0.92 2.18 6.21
CA LEU A 235 1.83 3.31 6.39
C LEU A 235 2.35 3.37 7.83
N THR A 236 1.50 3.11 8.82
CA THR A 236 1.90 3.05 10.23
C THR A 236 2.89 1.90 10.49
N HIS A 237 2.67 0.73 9.87
CA HIS A 237 3.62 -0.39 9.94
C HIS A 237 4.97 -0.03 9.30
N ALA A 238 4.97 0.72 8.20
CA ALA A 238 6.20 1.16 7.54
C ALA A 238 7.04 2.10 8.44
N VAL A 239 6.39 3.03 9.15
CA VAL A 239 7.08 3.88 10.14
C VAL A 239 7.66 3.01 11.26
N ARG A 240 6.87 2.11 11.85
CA ARG A 240 7.34 1.23 12.93
C ARG A 240 8.52 0.36 12.51
N ALA A 241 8.50 -0.19 11.29
CA ALA A 241 9.62 -0.97 10.76
C ALA A 241 10.88 -0.12 10.60
N ALA A 242 10.74 1.11 10.08
CA ALA A 242 11.84 2.04 9.96
C ALA A 242 12.45 2.41 11.34
N LEU A 243 11.62 2.61 12.37
CA LEU A 243 12.07 2.90 13.73
C LEU A 243 12.89 1.76 14.35
N LEU A 244 12.65 0.50 13.95
CA LEU A 244 13.52 -0.62 14.38
C LEU A 244 14.94 -0.56 13.76
N MET A 245 15.07 0.08 12.59
CA MET A 245 16.30 0.14 11.79
C MET A 245 17.08 1.44 12.00
N LEU A 246 16.42 2.50 12.47
CA LEU A 246 17.01 3.82 12.64
C LEU A 246 17.60 4.03 14.06
N PRO A 247 18.60 4.92 14.22
CA PRO A 247 19.17 5.27 15.52
C PRO A 247 18.18 6.07 16.38
N LYS A 248 18.62 6.51 17.58
CA LYS A 248 17.79 7.31 18.49
C LYS A 248 17.32 8.63 17.86
N THR A 249 18.20 9.27 17.11
CA THR A 249 17.94 10.58 16.48
C THR A 249 18.24 10.46 14.99
N PHE A 250 17.33 10.95 14.15
CA PHE A 250 17.42 10.88 12.70
C PHE A 250 16.59 11.98 12.05
N THR A 251 16.87 12.29 10.79
CA THR A 251 16.14 13.28 10.01
C THR A 251 14.84 12.70 9.41
N THR A 252 13.89 13.55 9.06
CA THR A 252 12.68 13.15 8.34
C THR A 252 13.03 12.50 6.99
N GLU A 253 14.09 12.95 6.33
CA GLU A 253 14.55 12.39 5.07
C GLU A 253 15.08 10.96 5.25
N GLU A 254 15.92 10.73 6.27
CA GLU A 254 16.41 9.38 6.61
C GLU A 254 15.25 8.42 6.91
N LEU A 255 14.22 8.89 7.62
CA LEU A 255 12.99 8.12 7.86
C LEU A 255 12.32 7.73 6.55
N PHE A 256 12.10 8.68 5.63
CA PHE A 256 11.42 8.39 4.37
C PHE A 256 12.27 7.56 3.41
N VAL A 257 13.59 7.72 3.41
CA VAL A 257 14.51 6.83 2.69
C VAL A 257 14.42 5.41 3.24
N CYS A 258 14.43 5.24 4.55
CA CYS A 258 14.26 3.93 5.19
C CYS A 258 12.92 3.30 4.81
N ILE A 259 11.81 4.03 4.94
CA ILE A 259 10.46 3.57 4.55
C ILE A 259 10.39 3.19 3.07
N ALA A 260 10.89 4.05 2.19
CA ALA A 260 10.83 3.81 0.75
C ALA A 260 11.69 2.61 0.34
N SER A 261 12.80 2.35 1.06
CA SER A 261 13.72 1.24 0.78
C SER A 261 13.14 -0.13 1.13
N LEU A 262 12.16 -0.24 2.04
CA LEU A 262 11.59 -1.52 2.49
C LEU A 262 11.19 -2.44 1.32
N SER A 263 10.58 -1.89 0.26
CA SER A 263 10.15 -2.66 -0.91
C SER A 263 11.24 -2.94 -1.95
N PHE A 264 12.43 -2.36 -1.77
CA PHE A 264 13.61 -2.61 -2.60
C PHE A 264 14.62 -3.52 -1.90
N THR A 265 14.53 -3.61 -0.59
CA THR A 265 15.37 -4.47 0.26
C THR A 265 15.13 -5.93 -0.12
N GLY A 266 16.17 -6.63 -0.60
CA GLY A 266 16.08 -8.02 -1.08
C GLY A 266 15.60 -8.18 -2.53
N ASP A 267 15.25 -7.12 -3.25
CA ASP A 267 14.95 -7.20 -4.68
C ASP A 267 16.23 -7.51 -5.47
N ILE A 268 16.23 -8.66 -6.15
CA ILE A 268 17.37 -9.14 -6.93
C ILE A 268 17.83 -8.12 -7.99
N ARG A 269 16.91 -7.32 -8.53
CA ARG A 269 17.23 -6.29 -9.54
C ARG A 269 18.14 -5.20 -9.02
N MET A 270 18.05 -4.89 -7.72
CA MET A 270 18.96 -3.95 -7.06
C MET A 270 20.37 -4.54 -6.92
N ARG A 271 20.49 -5.87 -6.71
CA ARG A 271 21.77 -6.56 -6.53
C ARG A 271 22.53 -6.76 -7.82
N ILE A 272 21.85 -7.06 -8.93
CA ILE A 272 22.48 -7.33 -10.23
C ILE A 272 22.66 -6.09 -11.11
N GLY A 273 22.52 -4.88 -10.54
CA GLY A 273 22.68 -3.63 -11.28
C GLY A 273 21.55 -3.29 -12.26
N GLY A 274 20.39 -3.96 -12.14
CA GLY A 274 19.19 -3.68 -12.97
C GLY A 274 18.41 -2.44 -12.57
N GLU A 275 18.82 -1.72 -11.50
CA GLU A 275 18.20 -0.49 -11.01
C GLU A 275 19.27 0.50 -10.51
N ASN A 276 18.99 1.79 -10.58
CA ASN A 276 19.89 2.84 -10.08
C ASN A 276 20.07 2.71 -8.55
N PRO A 277 21.29 2.64 -8.01
CA PRO A 277 21.57 2.58 -6.57
C PRO A 277 20.98 3.76 -5.78
N ARG A 278 20.94 4.97 -6.38
CA ARG A 278 20.36 6.18 -5.80
C ARG A 278 18.87 6.32 -6.01
N LYS A 279 18.20 5.31 -6.57
CA LYS A 279 16.77 5.40 -6.93
C LYS A 279 15.88 5.79 -5.75
N VAL A 280 16.15 5.25 -4.57
CA VAL A 280 15.33 5.53 -3.37
C VAL A 280 15.53 6.97 -2.94
N GLN A 281 16.77 7.44 -2.86
CA GLN A 281 17.09 8.82 -2.53
C GLN A 281 16.45 9.79 -3.52
N ASN A 282 16.62 9.56 -4.82
CA ASN A 282 16.04 10.41 -5.86
C ASN A 282 14.49 10.48 -5.78
N ILE A 283 13.82 9.39 -5.36
CA ILE A 283 12.36 9.38 -5.14
C ILE A 283 12.00 10.25 -3.94
N VAL A 284 12.72 10.14 -2.83
CA VAL A 284 12.42 10.88 -1.60
C VAL A 284 12.71 12.36 -1.79
N GLU A 285 13.88 12.73 -2.29
CA GLU A 285 14.27 14.13 -2.58
C GLU A 285 13.25 14.84 -3.50
N ALA A 286 12.87 14.17 -4.60
CA ALA A 286 11.92 14.74 -5.54
C ALA A 286 10.52 14.93 -4.96
N GLN A 287 10.12 14.07 -4.01
CA GLN A 287 8.75 13.97 -3.49
C GLN A 287 8.66 14.25 -1.99
N LEU A 288 9.68 14.86 -1.39
CA LEU A 288 9.77 15.12 0.05
C LEU A 288 8.52 15.78 0.64
N PRO A 289 7.94 16.86 0.04
CA PRO A 289 6.71 17.46 0.56
C PRO A 289 5.51 16.51 0.58
N LEU A 290 5.41 15.61 -0.40
CA LEU A 290 4.35 14.59 -0.45
C LEU A 290 4.54 13.52 0.62
N PHE A 291 5.77 13.13 0.93
CA PHE A 291 6.07 12.23 2.05
C PHE A 291 5.71 12.91 3.37
N LYS A 292 6.16 14.14 3.62
CA LYS A 292 5.82 14.92 4.81
C LYS A 292 4.30 15.00 4.98
N SER A 293 3.56 15.48 3.99
CA SER A 293 2.10 15.57 4.02
C SER A 293 1.40 14.23 4.29
N ARG A 294 1.99 13.11 3.85
CA ARG A 294 1.41 11.78 4.04
C ARG A 294 1.65 11.20 5.42
N TYR A 295 2.82 11.43 6.00
CA TYR A 295 3.28 10.73 7.20
C TYR A 295 3.17 11.59 8.47
N THR A 296 2.97 12.91 8.38
CA THR A 296 2.91 13.80 9.54
C THR A 296 1.93 13.32 10.61
N SER A 297 0.67 13.08 10.24
CA SER A 297 -0.34 12.61 11.21
C SER A 297 -0.03 11.24 11.82
N ILE A 298 0.75 10.39 11.12
CA ILE A 298 1.19 9.10 11.64
C ILE A 298 2.33 9.31 12.64
N ILE A 299 3.28 10.18 12.32
CA ILE A 299 4.41 10.52 13.19
C ILE A 299 3.91 11.13 14.49
N GLU A 300 3.03 12.12 14.40
CA GLU A 300 2.41 12.80 15.57
C GLU A 300 1.54 11.87 16.43
N GLY A 301 0.94 10.85 15.81
CA GLY A 301 0.13 9.84 16.50
C GLY A 301 0.94 8.72 17.17
N LEU A 302 2.27 8.65 17.02
CA LEU A 302 3.11 7.63 17.63
C LEU A 302 3.72 8.14 18.96
N PRO A 303 3.37 7.53 20.11
CA PRO A 303 3.79 8.03 21.42
C PRO A 303 5.30 7.94 21.70
N ASN A 304 6.01 7.12 20.90
CA ASN A 304 7.44 6.88 21.03
C ASN A 304 8.28 7.68 20.02
N LEU A 305 7.71 8.64 19.31
CA LEU A 305 8.35 9.44 18.28
C LEU A 305 7.97 10.92 18.42
N GLU A 306 8.93 11.80 18.43
CA GLU A 306 8.72 13.24 18.57
C GLU A 306 9.61 14.07 17.65
N TYR A 307 9.16 15.25 17.26
CA TYR A 307 9.97 16.24 16.56
C TYR A 307 10.77 17.04 17.58
N ILE A 308 12.10 17.05 17.45
CA ILE A 308 13.02 17.87 18.26
C ILE A 308 13.60 19.06 17.49
N GLY A 309 13.18 19.23 16.23
CA GLY A 309 13.54 20.31 15.31
C GLY A 309 12.72 20.22 14.03
N GLN A 310 12.88 21.19 13.14
CA GLN A 310 12.09 21.28 11.91
C GLN A 310 12.14 20.02 11.05
N ASN A 311 13.30 19.36 10.96
CA ASN A 311 13.51 18.14 10.18
C ASN A 311 14.14 17.01 11.01
N LEU A 312 14.20 17.14 12.32
CA LEU A 312 14.87 16.22 13.21
C LEU A 312 13.86 15.53 14.12
N LEU A 313 13.95 14.22 14.16
CA LEU A 313 13.09 13.32 14.92
C LEU A 313 13.90 12.60 15.99
N GLN A 314 13.29 12.34 17.13
CA GLN A 314 13.84 11.50 18.18
C GLN A 314 12.84 10.41 18.54
N GLN A 315 13.33 9.16 18.64
CA GLN A 315 12.53 8.04 19.11
C GLN A 315 12.92 7.62 20.54
N ASN A 316 11.92 7.18 21.30
CA ASN A 316 12.15 6.55 22.59
C ASN A 316 12.71 5.13 22.39
N MET A 317 13.95 4.91 22.89
CA MET A 317 14.66 3.63 22.77
C MET A 317 14.38 2.67 23.93
N ALA A 318 13.48 3.03 24.88
CA ALA A 318 13.15 2.14 25.99
C ALA A 318 12.64 0.77 25.48
N PRO A 319 13.16 -0.35 26.01
CA PRO A 319 12.76 -1.69 25.55
C PRO A 319 11.25 -1.94 25.61
N THR A 320 10.57 -1.40 26.61
CA THR A 320 9.11 -1.51 26.77
C THR A 320 8.35 -0.87 25.61
N GLU A 321 8.76 0.33 25.18
CA GLU A 321 8.15 1.04 24.05
C GLU A 321 8.43 0.35 22.73
N ARG A 322 9.67 -0.05 22.51
CA ARG A 322 10.06 -0.81 21.31
C ARG A 322 9.36 -2.16 21.23
N ALA A 323 9.21 -2.86 22.35
CA ALA A 323 8.45 -4.11 22.44
C ALA A 323 6.96 -3.89 22.13
N SER A 324 6.36 -2.83 22.69
CA SER A 324 4.96 -2.45 22.40
C SER A 324 4.75 -2.16 20.91
N MET A 325 5.69 -1.45 20.29
CA MET A 325 5.66 -1.17 18.86
C MET A 325 5.79 -2.45 18.03
N LEU A 326 6.69 -3.35 18.40
CA LEU A 326 6.96 -4.60 17.67
C LEU A 326 5.75 -5.55 17.70
N ARG A 327 5.01 -5.61 18.80
CA ARG A 327 3.76 -6.41 18.90
C ARG A 327 2.64 -5.95 17.97
N LYS A 328 2.70 -4.71 17.50
CA LYS A 328 1.73 -4.12 16.57
C LYS A 328 2.16 -4.24 15.10
N MET A 329 3.22 -5.01 14.80
CA MET A 329 3.71 -5.22 13.44
C MET A 329 2.90 -6.32 12.72
N PRO A 330 2.94 -6.35 11.36
CA PRO A 330 2.31 -7.42 10.59
C PRO A 330 2.80 -8.82 11.01
N ASN A 331 1.89 -9.77 11.09
CA ASN A 331 2.22 -11.14 11.53
C ASN A 331 3.36 -11.76 10.71
N ASN A 332 3.32 -11.64 9.38
CA ASN A 332 4.38 -12.20 8.53
C ASN A 332 5.74 -11.54 8.80
N PHE A 333 5.77 -10.22 9.03
CA PHE A 333 7.02 -9.55 9.41
C PHE A 333 7.53 -10.05 10.77
N TYR A 334 6.65 -10.18 11.76
CA TYR A 334 7.00 -10.68 13.09
C TYR A 334 7.56 -12.11 13.04
N ASP A 335 6.91 -13.01 12.31
CA ASP A 335 7.37 -14.39 12.13
C ASP A 335 8.75 -14.46 11.43
N ARG A 336 8.96 -13.61 10.42
CA ARG A 336 10.27 -13.51 9.76
C ARG A 336 11.33 -12.95 10.70
N LEU A 337 10.97 -11.97 11.51
CA LEU A 337 11.87 -11.39 12.52
C LEU A 337 12.30 -12.45 13.54
N LEU A 338 11.36 -13.23 14.09
CA LEU A 338 11.66 -14.37 14.98
C LEU A 338 12.62 -15.38 14.31
N LYS A 339 12.36 -15.71 13.05
CA LYS A 339 13.22 -16.64 12.29
C LYS A 339 14.64 -16.08 12.11
N GLN A 340 14.79 -14.81 11.80
CA GLN A 340 16.10 -14.18 11.66
C GLN A 340 16.81 -14.00 13.01
N GLY A 341 16.06 -13.68 14.08
CA GLY A 341 16.59 -13.62 15.44
C GLY A 341 17.19 -14.97 15.90
N ARG A 342 16.47 -16.07 15.66
CA ARG A 342 17.00 -17.41 15.94
C ARG A 342 18.27 -17.73 15.15
N LYS A 343 18.32 -17.33 13.88
CA LYS A 343 19.54 -17.47 13.04
C LYS A 343 20.71 -16.62 13.54
N ALA A 344 20.42 -15.50 14.20
CA ALA A 344 21.42 -14.65 14.84
C ALA A 344 21.82 -15.15 16.26
N GLY A 345 21.35 -16.33 16.68
CA GLY A 345 21.71 -16.93 17.97
C GLY A 345 20.87 -16.47 19.16
N ILE A 346 19.79 -15.68 18.92
CA ILE A 346 18.91 -15.24 20.01
C ILE A 346 18.02 -16.41 20.45
N ARG A 347 18.00 -16.70 21.75
CA ARG A 347 17.13 -17.73 22.34
C ARG A 347 15.69 -17.23 22.39
N LEU A 348 14.90 -17.61 21.40
CA LEU A 348 13.50 -17.26 21.25
C LEU A 348 12.65 -18.54 21.40
N PRO A 349 12.04 -18.80 22.60
CA PRO A 349 11.28 -20.01 22.84
C PRO A 349 10.07 -20.09 21.90
N PRO A 350 9.73 -21.32 21.44
CA PRO A 350 8.48 -21.53 20.68
C PRO A 350 7.30 -21.67 21.64
N GLY A 351 6.09 -21.48 21.12
CA GLY A 351 4.85 -21.83 21.79
C GLY A 351 3.93 -20.65 22.09
N PHE A 352 2.75 -21.00 22.55
CA PHE A 352 1.71 -20.04 22.90
C PHE A 352 2.14 -19.23 24.14
N GLY A 353 1.95 -17.91 24.10
CA GLY A 353 2.35 -17.02 25.21
C GLY A 353 3.83 -16.58 25.20
N ALA A 354 4.67 -17.18 24.36
CA ALA A 354 6.07 -16.77 24.23
C ALA A 354 6.27 -15.41 23.53
N GLU A 355 5.23 -14.84 22.94
CA GLU A 355 5.28 -13.59 22.15
C GLU A 355 5.87 -12.42 22.96
N ARG A 356 5.40 -12.23 24.19
CA ARG A 356 5.90 -11.15 25.04
C ARG A 356 7.39 -11.29 25.31
N VAL A 357 7.82 -12.47 25.75
CA VAL A 357 9.25 -12.77 26.05
C VAL A 357 10.12 -12.64 24.83
N ASN A 358 9.66 -13.17 23.68
CA ASN A 358 10.38 -13.07 22.42
C ASN A 358 10.54 -11.63 21.96
N THR A 359 9.48 -10.84 22.10
CA THR A 359 9.49 -9.42 21.71
C THR A 359 10.48 -8.63 22.57
N GLU A 360 10.46 -8.82 23.90
CA GLU A 360 11.38 -8.17 24.83
C GLU A 360 12.83 -8.53 24.50
N ARG A 361 13.13 -9.80 24.30
CA ARG A 361 14.50 -10.26 23.91
C ARG A 361 14.97 -9.72 22.56
N LEU A 362 14.06 -9.59 21.59
CA LEU A 362 14.42 -9.06 20.27
C LEU A 362 14.78 -7.57 20.31
N VAL A 363 14.11 -6.77 21.13
CA VAL A 363 14.36 -5.31 21.18
C VAL A 363 15.57 -4.94 22.03
N GLU A 364 16.06 -5.86 22.86
CA GLU A 364 17.25 -5.68 23.71
C GLU A 364 18.59 -5.85 22.96
N VAL A 365 18.56 -6.49 21.77
CA VAL A 365 19.80 -6.73 21.02
C VAL A 365 20.19 -5.52 20.17
N ASP A 366 21.47 -5.16 20.20
CA ASP A 366 22.00 -4.01 19.47
C ASP A 366 21.81 -4.11 17.96
N ASN A 367 21.81 -5.33 17.42
CA ASN A 367 21.69 -5.57 15.98
C ASN A 367 20.26 -5.79 15.48
N ILE A 368 19.23 -5.38 16.25
CA ILE A 368 17.81 -5.53 15.87
C ILE A 368 17.52 -4.93 14.49
N GLY A 369 18.14 -3.81 14.13
CA GLY A 369 18.00 -3.17 12.82
C GLY A 369 18.45 -4.08 11.67
N GLN A 370 19.56 -4.80 11.83
CA GLN A 370 20.05 -5.76 10.84
C GLN A 370 19.12 -6.99 10.73
N ILE A 371 18.61 -7.46 11.86
CA ILE A 371 17.65 -8.58 11.91
C ILE A 371 16.34 -8.17 11.23
N ALA A 372 15.85 -6.95 11.46
CA ALA A 372 14.67 -6.40 10.81
C ALA A 372 14.87 -6.27 9.29
N THR A 373 16.04 -5.78 8.85
CA THR A 373 16.39 -5.70 7.42
C THR A 373 16.35 -7.08 6.77
N LYS A 374 16.97 -8.10 7.38
CA LYS A 374 16.94 -9.49 6.88
C LYS A 374 15.53 -10.09 6.88
N ALA A 375 14.69 -9.70 7.84
CA ALA A 375 13.28 -10.11 7.85
C ALA A 375 12.54 -9.54 6.62
N VAL A 376 12.68 -8.24 6.34
CA VAL A 376 12.12 -7.59 5.14
C VAL A 376 12.67 -8.23 3.86
N GLU A 377 13.99 -8.44 3.75
CA GLU A 377 14.60 -9.14 2.61
C GLU A 377 13.93 -10.49 2.34
N SER A 378 13.67 -11.26 3.39
CA SER A 378 13.05 -12.58 3.26
C SER A 378 11.58 -12.53 2.82
N ILE A 379 10.88 -11.41 3.02
CA ILE A 379 9.53 -11.19 2.52
C ILE A 379 9.56 -10.82 1.04
N VAL A 380 10.45 -9.90 0.65
CA VAL A 380 10.48 -9.29 -0.69
C VAL A 380 11.09 -10.19 -1.75
N ALA A 381 12.15 -10.94 -1.41
CA ALA A 381 13.02 -11.62 -2.39
C ALA A 381 12.25 -12.56 -3.33
N TRP A 382 11.49 -13.49 -2.79
CA TRP A 382 10.78 -14.50 -3.60
C TRP A 382 9.63 -13.91 -4.43
N PRO A 383 8.71 -13.10 -3.86
CA PRO A 383 7.66 -12.44 -4.64
C PRO A 383 8.21 -11.54 -5.76
N ALA A 384 9.30 -10.80 -5.53
CA ALA A 384 9.91 -9.94 -6.52
C ALA A 384 10.48 -10.74 -7.71
N LEU A 385 11.15 -11.86 -7.44
CA LEU A 385 11.69 -12.76 -8.45
C LEU A 385 10.57 -13.38 -9.29
N THR A 386 9.62 -14.02 -8.64
CA THR A 386 8.50 -14.72 -9.31
C THR A 386 7.59 -13.76 -10.06
N GLN A 387 7.39 -12.54 -9.55
CA GLN A 387 6.66 -11.49 -10.27
C GLN A 387 7.41 -11.00 -11.52
N SER A 388 8.74 -10.98 -11.47
CA SER A 388 9.56 -10.62 -12.64
C SER A 388 9.46 -11.68 -13.73
N LEU A 389 9.50 -12.97 -13.36
CA LEU A 389 9.29 -14.10 -14.29
C LEU A 389 7.88 -14.08 -14.90
N LYS A 390 6.86 -13.86 -14.06
CA LYS A 390 5.47 -13.67 -14.55
C LYS A 390 5.35 -12.50 -15.52
N GLY A 391 6.08 -11.41 -15.28
CA GLY A 391 6.12 -10.26 -16.17
C GLY A 391 6.53 -10.63 -17.61
N VAL A 392 7.49 -11.52 -17.78
CA VAL A 392 7.91 -12.01 -19.10
C VAL A 392 6.80 -12.82 -19.77
N LEU A 393 6.12 -13.69 -19.03
CA LEU A 393 4.98 -14.48 -19.54
C LEU A 393 3.79 -13.61 -19.93
N SER A 394 3.45 -12.64 -19.09
CA SER A 394 2.26 -11.78 -19.31
C SER A 394 2.44 -10.74 -20.42
N SER A 395 3.66 -10.23 -20.63
CA SER A 395 3.94 -9.25 -21.69
C SER A 395 4.29 -9.87 -23.04
N GLY A 396 4.69 -11.15 -23.05
CA GLY A 396 5.28 -11.81 -24.22
C GLY A 396 6.75 -11.39 -24.44
N LEU A 397 7.50 -12.22 -25.16
CA LEU A 397 8.95 -12.02 -25.33
C LEU A 397 9.31 -10.70 -26.05
N THR A 398 8.56 -10.32 -27.09
CA THR A 398 8.82 -9.11 -27.88
C THR A 398 8.66 -7.83 -27.07
N LYS A 399 7.54 -7.68 -26.32
CA LYS A 399 7.30 -6.52 -25.44
C LYS A 399 8.28 -6.51 -24.27
N SER A 400 8.67 -7.69 -23.73
CA SER A 400 9.66 -7.80 -22.66
C SER A 400 11.05 -7.30 -23.08
N VAL A 401 11.51 -7.68 -24.27
CA VAL A 401 12.80 -7.23 -24.83
C VAL A 401 12.77 -5.71 -25.09
N SER A 402 11.69 -5.20 -25.67
CA SER A 402 11.50 -3.76 -25.86
C SER A 402 11.53 -2.99 -24.54
N TYR A 403 10.88 -3.50 -23.48
CA TYR A 403 10.91 -2.91 -22.15
C TYR A 403 12.32 -2.90 -21.53
N MET A 404 13.05 -4.01 -21.64
CA MET A 404 14.43 -4.08 -21.14
C MET A 404 15.35 -3.11 -21.90
N ARG A 405 15.22 -3.01 -23.23
CA ARG A 405 15.98 -2.05 -24.02
C ARG A 405 15.68 -0.59 -23.65
N ALA A 406 14.39 -0.23 -23.54
CA ALA A 406 13.97 1.11 -23.13
C ALA A 406 14.49 1.47 -21.72
N LYS A 407 14.51 0.50 -20.81
CA LYS A 407 15.03 0.67 -19.45
C LYS A 407 16.56 0.82 -19.43
N ASN A 408 17.29 0.00 -20.19
CA ASN A 408 18.76 0.07 -20.30
C ASN A 408 19.23 1.38 -20.96
N ASN A 409 18.55 1.84 -22.01
CA ASN A 409 18.87 3.12 -22.63
C ASN A 409 18.68 4.30 -21.65
N LYS A 410 17.66 4.22 -20.80
CA LYS A 410 17.40 5.20 -19.75
C LYS A 410 18.47 5.17 -18.65
N TYR A 411 19.06 4.01 -18.38
CA TYR A 411 20.13 3.85 -17.40
C TYR A 411 21.50 4.35 -17.88
N ARG A 412 21.74 4.28 -19.19
CA ARG A 412 23.03 4.74 -19.81
C ARG A 412 23.09 6.25 -20.02
N ASN A 413 21.94 6.95 -20.02
CA ASN A 413 21.84 8.38 -20.28
C ASN A 413 21.64 9.22 -18.99
N ASN A 414 21.69 8.60 -17.82
CA ASN A 414 21.73 9.21 -16.47
C ASN A 414 23.01 8.81 -15.74
#